data_740e081249adeb2097075917c755dfd7
#
_entry.id   740e081249adeb2097075917c755dfd7
#
_cell.length_a   1.000
_cell.length_b   1.000
_cell.length_c   1.000
_cell.angle_alpha   90.00
_cell.angle_beta   90.00
_cell.angle_gamma   90.00
#
_symmetry.space_group_name_H-M   'P 1'
#
loop_
_entity.id
_entity.type
_entity.pdbx_description
1 polymer ?
#
loop_
_entity_poly.entity_id
_entity_poly.type
_entity_poly.pdbx_seq_one_letter_code
_entity_poly.pdbx_strand_id
1 'polypeptide(L)'
;MNSVEIVSKDKLPLPYMLINGKRTLLVVGNPMEHEVEVELNISLKALDFPLNKKHLKVTTLRPKEMSIGRLTTEELLHFRMTVPADKIPGGGLVVYLFELK
;
A
#
# COMPACT_ATOMS: atom_id res chain seq x y z
N MET A 1 16.36 8.69 -1.11
CA MET A 1 15.03 8.61 -1.72
C MET A 1 14.11 7.78 -0.86
N ASN A 2 12.88 8.24 -0.67
CA ASN A 2 11.95 7.59 0.24
C ASN A 2 10.95 6.76 -0.54
N SER A 3 11.23 5.48 -0.65
CA SER A 3 10.34 4.56 -1.33
C SER A 3 9.80 3.53 -0.35
N VAL A 4 8.66 2.97 -0.70
CA VAL A 4 8.10 1.85 0.04
C VAL A 4 8.96 0.63 -0.28
N GLU A 5 9.41 -0.07 0.75
CA GLU A 5 10.28 -1.22 0.59
C GLU A 5 9.49 -2.52 0.63
N ILE A 6 9.75 -3.40 -0.32
CA ILE A 6 9.15 -4.74 -0.33
C ILE A 6 10.09 -5.65 0.46
N VAL A 7 9.62 -6.16 1.60
CA VAL A 7 10.44 -6.98 2.49
C VAL A 7 10.11 -8.47 2.42
N SER A 8 9.04 -8.83 1.72
CA SER A 8 8.65 -10.22 1.58
C SER A 8 9.54 -10.97 0.58
N LYS A 9 9.46 -12.29 0.61
CA LYS A 9 10.25 -13.17 -0.26
C LYS A 9 9.96 -12.93 -1.74
N ASP A 10 8.68 -12.85 -2.10
CA ASP A 10 8.28 -12.63 -3.46
C ASP A 10 8.29 -11.14 -3.78
N LYS A 11 9.10 -10.76 -4.75
CA LYS A 11 9.25 -9.36 -5.12
C LYS A 11 8.37 -9.04 -6.32
N LEU A 12 7.63 -7.96 -6.19
CA LEU A 12 6.85 -7.37 -7.26
C LEU A 12 7.56 -6.10 -7.75
N PRO A 13 7.14 -5.52 -8.90
CA PRO A 13 7.62 -4.20 -9.26
C PRO A 13 7.40 -3.22 -8.13
N LEU A 14 8.25 -2.19 -8.04
CA LEU A 14 8.14 -1.20 -6.98
C LEU A 14 6.75 -0.58 -6.96
N PRO A 15 6.17 -0.41 -5.76
CA PRO A 15 4.88 0.27 -5.64
C PRO A 15 4.95 1.68 -6.18
N TYR A 16 3.86 2.13 -6.73
CA TYR A 16 3.72 3.49 -7.25
C TYR A 16 2.92 4.33 -6.26
N MET A 17 3.39 5.54 -5.97
CA MET A 17 2.72 6.44 -5.03
C MET A 17 2.34 7.75 -5.71
N LEU A 18 1.12 8.20 -5.45
CA LEU A 18 0.64 9.52 -5.86
C LEU A 18 0.41 10.32 -4.58
N ILE A 19 1.26 11.31 -4.36
CA ILE A 19 1.25 12.12 -3.15
C ILE A 19 0.51 13.42 -3.41
N ASN A 20 -0.44 13.74 -2.55
CA ASN A 20 -1.20 14.98 -2.64
C ASN A 20 -1.50 15.50 -1.23
N GLY A 21 -0.51 16.15 -0.64
CA GLY A 21 -0.66 16.80 0.65
C GLY A 21 -1.05 15.84 1.77
N LYS A 22 -2.32 15.84 2.14
CA LYS A 22 -2.82 15.04 3.26
C LYS A 22 -3.25 13.63 2.86
N ARG A 23 -3.10 13.28 1.60
CA ARG A 23 -3.51 11.97 1.08
C ARG A 23 -2.43 11.41 0.18
N THR A 24 -2.24 10.09 0.26
CA THR A 24 -1.30 9.41 -0.62
C THR A 24 -1.94 8.12 -1.09
N LEU A 25 -1.94 7.91 -2.39
CA LEU A 25 -2.35 6.65 -2.99
C LEU A 25 -1.13 5.75 -3.16
N LEU A 26 -1.30 4.50 -2.79
CA LEU A 26 -0.29 3.47 -3.00
C LEU A 26 -0.85 2.45 -3.96
N VAL A 27 -0.16 2.24 -5.08
CA VAL A 27 -0.58 1.29 -6.11
C VAL A 27 0.44 0.16 -6.16
N VAL A 28 -0.04 -1.07 -5.98
CA VAL A 28 0.82 -2.26 -6.04
C VAL A 28 0.32 -3.12 -7.19
N GLY A 29 1.18 -3.37 -8.16
CA GLY A 29 0.86 -4.17 -9.34
C GLY A 29 1.46 -5.56 -9.27
N ASN A 30 0.71 -6.55 -9.74
CA ASN A 30 1.17 -7.93 -9.85
C ASN A 30 1.07 -8.38 -11.31
N PRO A 31 2.20 -8.51 -12.02
CA PRO A 31 2.19 -8.94 -13.42
C PRO A 31 2.10 -10.46 -13.58
N MET A 32 2.05 -11.20 -12.48
CA MET A 32 2.06 -12.66 -12.54
C MET A 32 0.68 -13.27 -12.74
N GLU A 33 0.63 -14.51 -13.15
CA GLU A 33 -0.62 -15.22 -13.41
C GLU A 33 -1.24 -15.83 -12.16
N HIS A 34 -0.59 -15.67 -11.02
CA HIS A 34 -1.08 -16.16 -9.74
C HIS A 34 -1.05 -15.02 -8.71
N GLU A 35 -1.86 -15.16 -7.67
CA GLU A 35 -1.84 -14.16 -6.59
C GLU A 35 -0.52 -14.24 -5.83
N VAL A 36 -0.10 -13.10 -5.30
CA VAL A 36 1.15 -12.98 -4.55
C VAL A 36 0.88 -12.27 -3.23
N GLU A 37 1.42 -12.81 -2.15
CA GLU A 37 1.40 -12.14 -0.87
C GLU A 37 2.68 -11.33 -0.71
N VAL A 38 2.54 -10.07 -0.36
CA VAL A 38 3.68 -9.18 -0.14
C VAL A 38 3.57 -8.50 1.20
N GLU A 39 4.72 -8.18 1.76
CA GLU A 39 4.81 -7.36 2.95
C GLU A 39 5.62 -6.13 2.61
N LEU A 40 5.08 -4.97 2.97
CA LEU A 40 5.73 -3.69 2.69
C LEU A 40 6.12 -3.01 3.99
N ASN A 41 7.27 -2.36 3.96
CA ASN A 41 7.69 -1.44 5.01
C ASN A 41 7.32 -0.04 4.53
N ILE A 42 6.26 0.53 5.09
CA ILE A 42 5.74 1.84 4.70
C ILE A 42 6.03 2.83 5.82
N SER A 43 6.91 3.79 5.56
CA SER A 43 7.24 4.81 6.52
C SER A 43 6.42 6.08 6.28
N LEU A 44 6.24 6.89 7.32
CA LEU A 44 5.59 8.19 7.16
C LEU A 44 6.34 9.06 6.17
N LYS A 45 7.66 8.93 6.15
CA LYS A 45 8.52 9.70 5.25
C LYS A 45 8.23 9.32 3.79
N ALA A 46 8.05 8.03 3.52
CA ALA A 46 7.72 7.56 2.16
C ALA A 46 6.37 8.12 1.70
N LEU A 47 5.42 8.27 2.61
CA LEU A 47 4.10 8.80 2.32
C LEU A 47 4.06 10.34 2.29
N ASP A 48 5.17 10.98 2.62
CA ASP A 48 5.30 12.43 2.74
C ASP A 48 4.35 13.01 3.80
N PHE A 49 4.22 12.31 4.90
CA PHE A 49 3.40 12.72 6.04
C PHE A 49 4.30 13.19 7.19
N PRO A 50 3.78 14.07 8.09
CA PRO A 50 4.53 14.51 9.25
C PRO A 50 4.96 13.33 10.11
N LEU A 51 6.23 13.34 10.58
CA LEU A 51 6.82 12.22 11.30
C LEU A 51 6.27 12.06 12.71
N ASN A 52 5.53 13.04 13.23
CA ASN A 52 4.94 12.97 14.55
C ASN A 52 3.55 12.32 14.58
N LYS A 53 3.03 11.91 13.42
CA LYS A 53 1.73 11.24 13.37
C LYS A 53 1.84 9.81 13.88
N LYS A 54 0.83 9.37 14.61
CA LYS A 54 0.79 8.04 15.19
C LYS A 54 -0.20 7.10 14.51
N HIS A 55 -1.18 7.66 13.81
CA HIS A 55 -2.23 6.90 13.14
C HIS A 55 -2.54 7.49 11.78
N LEU A 56 -2.93 6.63 10.85
CA LEU A 56 -3.42 7.05 9.55
C LEU A 56 -4.71 6.30 9.26
N LYS A 57 -5.61 6.97 8.53
CA LYS A 57 -6.80 6.30 8.02
C LYS A 57 -6.41 5.60 6.72
N VAL A 58 -6.77 4.33 6.60
CA VAL A 58 -6.43 3.52 5.42
C VAL A 58 -7.70 2.97 4.79
N THR A 59 -7.83 3.15 3.50
CA THR A 59 -8.94 2.65 2.71
C THR A 59 -8.41 1.89 1.51
N THR A 60 -8.95 0.70 1.26
CA THR A 60 -8.67 -0.02 0.02
C THR A 60 -9.62 0.51 -1.05
N LEU A 61 -9.07 0.89 -2.21
CA LEU A 61 -9.88 1.36 -3.35
C LEU A 61 -10.03 0.30 -4.42
N ARG A 62 -9.04 -0.58 -4.56
CA ARG A 62 -9.05 -1.67 -5.51
C ARG A 62 -8.49 -2.92 -4.82
N PRO A 63 -9.00 -4.10 -5.10
CA PRO A 63 -10.03 -4.43 -6.11
C PRO A 63 -11.44 -4.02 -5.70
N LYS A 64 -11.65 -3.68 -4.43
CA LYS A 64 -12.95 -3.29 -3.91
C LYS A 64 -12.77 -2.18 -2.88
N GLU A 65 -13.61 -1.17 -2.92
CA GLU A 65 -13.55 -0.09 -1.95
C GLU A 65 -14.00 -0.60 -0.57
N MET A 66 -13.12 -0.47 0.40
CA MET A 66 -13.38 -0.95 1.75
C MET A 66 -12.50 -0.19 2.75
N SER A 67 -13.13 0.31 3.82
CA SER A 67 -12.37 0.96 4.88
C SER A 67 -11.64 -0.09 5.72
N ILE A 68 -10.33 0.07 5.86
CA ILE A 68 -9.53 -0.76 6.76
C ILE A 68 -9.59 -0.17 8.17
N GLY A 69 -9.77 1.16 8.27
CA GLY A 69 -9.80 1.85 9.54
C GLY A 69 -8.50 2.60 9.81
N ARG A 70 -8.20 2.82 11.07
CA ARG A 70 -6.97 3.49 11.47
C ARG A 70 -5.88 2.49 11.75
N LEU A 71 -4.73 2.67 11.13
CA LEU A 71 -3.55 1.87 11.40
C LEU A 71 -2.51 2.72 12.11
N THR A 72 -1.76 2.10 13.02
CA THR A 72 -0.63 2.77 13.65
C THR A 72 0.53 2.80 12.66
N THR A 73 1.45 3.73 12.88
CA THR A 73 2.65 3.80 12.05
C THR A 73 3.50 2.54 12.16
N GLU A 74 3.42 1.86 13.31
CA GLU A 74 4.14 0.61 13.51
C GLU A 74 3.54 -0.52 12.67
N GLU A 75 2.21 -0.57 12.55
CA GLU A 75 1.55 -1.55 11.69
C GLU A 75 1.90 -1.36 10.22
N LEU A 76 2.16 -0.12 9.80
CA LEU A 76 2.56 0.16 8.42
C LEU A 76 3.96 -0.35 8.09
N LEU A 77 4.81 -0.56 9.09
CA LEU A 77 6.14 -1.14 8.86
C LEU A 77 6.06 -2.61 8.46
N HIS A 78 4.91 -3.24 8.73
CA HIS A 78 4.67 -4.65 8.42
C HIS A 78 3.33 -4.81 7.69
N PHE A 79 3.13 -3.99 6.67
CA PHE A 79 1.86 -3.95 5.95
C PHE A 79 1.79 -5.08 4.94
N ARG A 80 0.93 -6.05 5.22
CA ARG A 80 0.76 -7.23 4.37
C ARG A 80 -0.48 -7.12 3.50
N MET A 81 -0.37 -7.67 2.30
CA MET A 81 -1.48 -7.70 1.37
C MET A 81 -1.35 -8.88 0.41
N THR A 82 -2.49 -9.32 -0.12
CA THR A 82 -2.53 -10.28 -1.21
C THR A 82 -2.88 -9.51 -2.47
N VAL A 83 -2.02 -9.58 -3.48
CA VAL A 83 -2.27 -8.91 -4.76
C VAL A 83 -2.79 -9.95 -5.74
N PRO A 84 -4.00 -9.75 -6.30
CA PRO A 84 -4.60 -10.76 -7.17
C PRO A 84 -3.84 -10.97 -8.47
N ALA A 85 -4.09 -12.08 -9.12
CA ALA A 85 -3.46 -12.40 -10.39
C ALA A 85 -3.89 -11.43 -11.48
N ASP A 86 -2.99 -11.19 -12.43
CA ASP A 86 -3.22 -10.23 -13.51
C ASP A 86 -4.37 -10.65 -14.45
N LYS A 87 -4.59 -11.93 -14.60
CA LYS A 87 -5.62 -12.45 -15.54
C LYS A 87 -7.06 -12.31 -15.07
N ILE A 88 -7.28 -11.85 -13.86
CA ILE A 88 -8.63 -11.60 -13.32
C ILE A 88 -9.08 -10.23 -13.79
N PRO A 89 -10.31 -10.06 -14.33
CA PRO A 89 -10.79 -8.73 -14.71
C PRO A 89 -10.67 -7.73 -13.56
N GLY A 90 -9.93 -6.65 -13.79
CA GLY A 90 -9.60 -5.68 -12.76
C GLY A 90 -8.55 -6.17 -11.78
N GLY A 91 -8.00 -7.37 -11.98
CA GLY A 91 -7.00 -7.94 -11.11
C GLY A 91 -5.60 -7.46 -11.40
N GLY A 92 -4.63 -8.03 -10.68
CA GLY A 92 -3.24 -7.62 -10.83
C GLY A 92 -2.92 -6.28 -10.18
N LEU A 93 -3.88 -5.68 -9.47
CA LEU A 93 -3.72 -4.34 -8.93
C LEU A 93 -4.42 -4.20 -7.59
N VAL A 94 -3.72 -3.61 -6.63
CA VAL A 94 -4.31 -3.21 -5.34
C VAL A 94 -3.98 -1.75 -5.13
N VAL A 95 -4.97 -0.97 -4.71
CA VAL A 95 -4.80 0.46 -4.47
C VAL A 95 -5.27 0.78 -3.06
N TYR A 96 -4.42 1.44 -2.30
CA TYR A 96 -4.72 1.90 -0.96
C TYR A 96 -4.67 3.43 -0.90
N LEU A 97 -5.56 3.99 -0.11
CA LEU A 97 -5.55 5.42 0.17
C LEU A 97 -5.17 5.62 1.64
N PHE A 98 -4.11 6.37 1.87
CA PHE A 98 -3.67 6.77 3.21
C PHE A 98 -4.01 8.22 3.42
N GLU A 99 -4.67 8.52 4.54
CA GLU A 99 -5.11 9.87 4.86
C GLU A 99 -4.71 10.25 6.27
N LEU A 100 -4.33 11.53 6.43
CA LEU A 100 -4.10 12.12 7.74
C LEU A 100 -5.45 12.45 8.36
N LYS A 101 -5.76 11.82 9.48
CA LYS A 101 -7.01 12.05 10.21
C LYS A 101 -6.73 12.08 11.71
#